data_c9b183bd6988e2a97aa16866eedac169
#
_entry.id   c9b183bd6988e2a97aa16866eedac169
#
_cell.length_a   1.000
_cell.length_b   1.000
_cell.length_c   1.000
_cell.angle_alpha   90.00
_cell.angle_beta   90.00
_cell.angle_gamma   90.00
#
_symmetry.space_group_name_H-M   'P 1'
#
loop_
_entity.id
_entity.type
_entity.pdbx_description
1 polymer ?
#
loop_
_entity_poly.entity_id
_entity_poly.type
_entity_poly.pdbx_seq_one_letter_code
_entity_poly.pdbx_strand_id
1 'polypeptide(L)'
;MEKNLNFLDRNEFNYSPSKEVVEALKNFDINKLCFYTRIYDEGKKSILSVFLSELYDIDETQVLLGYGGEDNLKQAVHYFLTQEDGNKTMLIPKFSWWYYKSIADEVNGHTLQYPLY
;
A
#
# COMPACT_ATOMS: atom_id res chain seq x y z
N MET A 1 27.88 -6.12 8.27
CA MET A 1 27.27 -4.78 8.13
C MET A 1 28.01 -3.84 9.04
N GLU A 2 28.59 -2.80 8.51
CA GLU A 2 29.19 -1.74 9.31
C GLU A 2 28.11 -1.07 10.14
N LYS A 3 28.30 -1.04 11.46
CA LYS A 3 27.30 -0.66 12.45
C LYS A 3 26.87 0.83 12.45
N ASN A 4 27.33 1.65 11.51
CA ASN A 4 27.13 3.10 11.52
C ASN A 4 26.73 3.71 10.17
N LEU A 5 26.27 2.91 9.22
CA LEU A 5 25.84 3.41 7.92
C LEU A 5 24.31 3.59 7.91
N ASN A 6 23.84 4.83 7.80
CA ASN A 6 22.44 5.15 7.56
C ASN A 6 22.24 5.42 6.07
N PHE A 7 21.36 4.68 5.44
CA PHE A 7 20.98 4.88 4.05
C PHE A 7 19.91 5.98 3.97
N LEU A 8 20.25 7.10 3.33
CA LEU A 8 19.37 8.26 3.18
C LEU A 8 18.99 8.54 1.72
N ASP A 9 19.42 7.69 0.80
CA ASP A 9 19.17 7.78 -0.63
C ASP A 9 17.82 7.21 -1.05
N ARG A 10 17.19 6.46 -0.16
CA ARG A 10 15.85 5.88 -0.33
C ARG A 10 15.02 6.12 0.93
N ASN A 11 13.72 5.92 0.83
CA ASN A 11 12.81 6.06 1.96
C ASN A 11 12.80 4.75 2.80
N GLU A 12 13.97 4.35 3.28
CA GLU A 12 14.17 3.13 4.06
C GLU A 12 14.13 3.40 5.56
N PHE A 13 13.55 2.47 6.30
CA PHE A 13 13.59 2.49 7.76
C PHE A 13 14.88 1.82 8.25
N ASN A 14 15.84 2.62 8.71
CA ASN A 14 17.19 2.17 9.07
C ASN A 14 17.30 1.42 10.40
N TYR A 15 16.18 1.03 10.99
CA TYR A 15 16.14 0.28 12.25
C TYR A 15 15.61 -1.13 12.03
N SER A 16 15.98 -2.04 12.93
CA SER A 16 15.42 -3.38 12.92
C SER A 16 13.91 -3.36 13.22
N PRO A 17 13.14 -4.31 12.69
CA PRO A 17 11.76 -4.52 13.12
C PRO A 17 11.66 -4.71 14.63
N SER A 18 10.47 -4.50 15.21
CA SER A 18 10.24 -4.76 16.62
C SER A 18 10.52 -6.23 16.99
N LYS A 19 10.79 -6.49 18.25
CA LYS A 19 11.06 -7.86 18.73
C LYS A 19 9.86 -8.78 18.47
N GLU A 20 8.66 -8.26 18.62
CA GLU A 20 7.40 -9.00 18.41
C GLU A 20 7.26 -9.42 16.95
N VAL A 21 7.59 -8.54 15.99
CA VAL A 21 7.58 -8.86 14.55
C VAL A 21 8.62 -9.94 14.25
N VAL A 22 9.83 -9.80 14.79
CA VAL A 22 10.90 -10.80 14.59
C VAL A 22 10.50 -12.16 15.15
N GLU A 23 9.92 -12.21 16.34
CA GLU A 23 9.47 -13.47 16.95
C GLU A 23 8.27 -14.07 16.18
N ALA A 24 7.32 -13.26 15.73
CA ALA A 24 6.21 -13.74 14.91
C ALA A 24 6.71 -14.40 13.61
N LEU A 25 7.69 -13.79 12.94
CA LEU A 25 8.30 -14.36 11.72
C LEU A 25 9.04 -15.67 12.00
N LYS A 26 9.78 -15.76 13.10
CA LYS A 26 10.50 -17.00 13.48
C LYS A 26 9.57 -18.16 13.79
N ASN A 27 8.42 -17.86 14.42
CA ASN A 27 7.44 -18.85 14.82
C ASN A 27 6.38 -19.14 13.76
N PHE A 28 6.46 -18.47 12.59
CA PHE A 28 5.51 -18.69 11.53
C PHE A 28 5.65 -20.09 10.93
N ASP A 29 4.52 -20.79 10.83
CA ASP A 29 4.46 -22.09 10.17
C ASP A 29 4.59 -21.92 8.65
N ILE A 30 5.79 -22.17 8.11
CA ILE A 30 6.10 -21.99 6.70
C ILE A 30 5.23 -22.85 5.78
N ASN A 31 4.68 -23.97 6.27
CA ASN A 31 3.79 -24.81 5.48
C ASN A 31 2.49 -24.09 5.10
N LYS A 32 2.10 -23.07 5.86
CA LYS A 32 0.91 -22.25 5.56
C LYS A 32 1.07 -21.36 4.34
N LEU A 33 2.29 -21.10 3.88
CA LEU A 33 2.54 -20.32 2.66
C LEU A 33 1.95 -20.94 1.39
N CYS A 34 1.70 -22.25 1.41
CA CYS A 34 1.12 -22.98 0.28
C CYS A 34 -0.41 -22.94 0.22
N PHE A 35 -1.07 -22.36 1.22
CA PHE A 35 -2.52 -22.39 1.32
C PHE A 35 -3.12 -21.01 1.10
N TYR A 36 -4.25 -20.98 0.42
CA TYR A 36 -5.12 -19.80 0.41
C TYR A 36 -5.79 -19.63 1.77
N THR A 37 -6.10 -18.38 2.11
CA THR A 37 -6.91 -18.10 3.30
C THR A 37 -8.28 -18.77 3.21
N ARG A 38 -8.81 -19.23 4.37
CA ARG A 38 -10.15 -19.85 4.48
C ARG A 38 -11.20 -18.87 5.00
N ILE A 39 -10.79 -17.67 5.40
CA ILE A 39 -11.70 -16.69 6.01
C ILE A 39 -12.76 -16.15 5.03
N TYR A 40 -12.56 -16.37 3.73
CA TYR A 40 -13.57 -16.06 2.69
C TYR A 40 -14.90 -16.79 2.89
N ASP A 41 -14.90 -17.98 3.47
CA ASP A 41 -16.10 -18.76 3.77
C ASP A 41 -17.00 -18.04 4.79
N GLU A 42 -16.42 -17.11 5.56
CA GLU A 42 -17.11 -16.24 6.52
C GLU A 42 -17.47 -14.87 5.91
N GLY A 43 -17.27 -14.68 4.62
CA GLY A 43 -17.51 -13.40 3.93
C GLY A 43 -16.49 -12.30 4.24
N LYS A 44 -15.32 -12.66 4.76
CA LYS A 44 -14.23 -11.73 5.11
C LYS A 44 -13.09 -11.82 4.10
N LYS A 45 -12.36 -10.71 3.90
CA LYS A 45 -11.21 -10.68 2.96
C LYS A 45 -9.97 -11.33 3.55
N SER A 46 -9.65 -11.01 4.80
CA SER A 46 -8.49 -11.57 5.50
C SER A 46 -8.57 -11.31 7.00
N ILE A 47 -7.73 -12.00 7.78
CA ILE A 47 -7.55 -11.71 9.21
C ILE A 47 -7.09 -10.26 9.43
N LEU A 48 -6.24 -9.73 8.54
CA LEU A 48 -5.75 -8.36 8.64
C LEU A 48 -6.86 -7.33 8.39
N SER A 49 -7.74 -7.55 7.40
CA SER A 49 -8.84 -6.61 7.13
C SER A 49 -9.85 -6.57 8.28
N VAL A 50 -10.15 -7.71 8.90
CA VAL A 50 -10.98 -7.78 10.10
C VAL A 50 -10.34 -7.00 11.25
N PHE A 51 -9.07 -7.27 11.55
CA PHE A 51 -8.36 -6.55 12.60
C PHE A 51 -8.33 -5.04 12.37
N LEU A 52 -8.07 -4.59 11.13
CA LEU A 52 -8.05 -3.17 10.80
C LEU A 52 -9.43 -2.52 10.91
N SER A 53 -10.50 -3.22 10.50
CA SER A 53 -11.86 -2.71 10.63
C SER A 53 -12.25 -2.50 12.09
N GLU A 54 -11.91 -3.43 12.97
CA GLU A 54 -12.11 -3.30 14.42
C GLU A 54 -11.26 -2.16 15.03
N LEU A 55 -9.97 -2.08 14.64
CA LEU A 55 -9.05 -1.06 15.14
C LEU A 55 -9.50 0.37 14.81
N TYR A 56 -10.06 0.58 13.63
CA TYR A 56 -10.47 1.89 13.14
C TYR A 56 -11.98 2.15 13.24
N ASP A 57 -12.75 1.22 13.77
CA ASP A 57 -14.23 1.29 13.89
C ASP A 57 -14.90 1.62 12.54
N ILE A 58 -14.55 0.84 11.53
CA ILE A 58 -15.07 0.94 10.15
C ILE A 58 -15.60 -0.41 9.67
N ASP A 59 -16.42 -0.39 8.62
CA ASP A 59 -16.83 -1.64 7.97
C ASP A 59 -15.64 -2.32 7.28
N GLU A 60 -15.56 -3.65 7.36
CA GLU A 60 -14.48 -4.42 6.73
C GLU A 60 -14.43 -4.22 5.21
N THR A 61 -15.57 -3.93 4.57
CA THR A 61 -15.64 -3.61 3.14
C THR A 61 -14.88 -2.32 2.77
N GLN A 62 -14.66 -1.43 3.72
CA GLN A 62 -13.90 -0.18 3.54
C GLN A 62 -12.38 -0.38 3.65
N VAL A 63 -11.91 -1.57 3.98
CA VAL A 63 -10.49 -1.90 4.06
C VAL A 63 -10.00 -2.42 2.72
N LEU A 64 -9.07 -1.71 2.09
CA LEU A 64 -8.35 -2.18 0.91
C LEU A 64 -6.97 -2.72 1.33
N LEU A 65 -6.70 -3.96 0.96
CA LEU A 65 -5.39 -4.58 1.16
C LEU A 65 -4.63 -4.67 -0.16
N GLY A 66 -3.32 -4.43 -0.10
CA GLY A 66 -2.43 -4.52 -1.26
C GLY A 66 -1.02 -4.90 -0.85
N TYR A 67 -0.15 -5.02 -1.83
CA TYR A 67 1.27 -5.37 -1.65
C TYR A 67 2.11 -4.14 -1.31
N GLY A 68 1.78 -3.52 -0.17
CA GLY A 68 2.40 -2.28 0.29
C GLY A 68 1.69 -1.02 -0.20
N GLY A 69 2.15 0.15 0.29
CA GLY A 69 1.52 1.44 0.00
C GLY A 69 1.58 1.84 -1.48
N GLU A 70 2.61 1.43 -2.20
CA GLU A 70 2.76 1.70 -3.63
C GLU A 70 1.65 1.01 -4.45
N ASP A 71 1.36 -0.25 -4.18
CA ASP A 71 0.28 -0.99 -4.83
C ASP A 71 -1.09 -0.37 -4.54
N ASN A 72 -1.37 -0.04 -3.29
CA ASN A 72 -2.62 0.63 -2.91
C ASN A 72 -2.78 1.99 -3.60
N LEU A 73 -1.70 2.77 -3.68
CA LEU A 73 -1.70 4.05 -4.38
C LEU A 73 -1.99 3.85 -5.88
N LYS A 74 -1.35 2.88 -6.50
CA LYS A 74 -1.58 2.54 -7.90
C LYS A 74 -3.03 2.14 -8.15
N GLN A 75 -3.59 1.24 -7.35
CA GLN A 75 -4.98 0.83 -7.45
C GLN A 75 -5.95 2.01 -7.33
N ALA A 76 -5.73 2.90 -6.37
CA ALA A 76 -6.55 4.09 -6.19
C ALA A 76 -6.48 5.03 -7.40
N VAL A 77 -5.28 5.35 -7.88
CA VAL A 77 -5.09 6.21 -9.05
C VAL A 77 -5.74 5.60 -10.29
N HIS A 78 -5.52 4.31 -10.56
CA HIS A 78 -6.13 3.63 -11.69
C HIS A 78 -7.66 3.65 -11.59
N TYR A 79 -8.22 3.35 -10.43
CA TYR A 79 -9.66 3.39 -10.23
C TYR A 79 -10.26 4.75 -10.60
N PHE A 80 -9.74 5.84 -10.05
CA PHE A 80 -10.29 7.17 -10.29
C PHE A 80 -10.06 7.70 -11.71
N LEU A 81 -8.94 7.34 -12.35
CA LEU A 81 -8.63 7.81 -13.70
C LEU A 81 -9.28 6.96 -14.81
N THR A 82 -9.87 5.81 -14.50
CA THR A 82 -10.52 4.93 -15.47
C THR A 82 -12.04 4.98 -15.44
N GLN A 83 -12.65 5.80 -14.59
CA GLN A 83 -14.10 5.96 -14.59
C GLN A 83 -14.59 6.55 -15.92
N GLU A 84 -15.70 6.06 -16.45
CA GLU A 84 -16.24 6.46 -17.76
C GLU A 84 -16.52 7.96 -17.84
N ASP A 85 -17.11 8.52 -16.76
CA ASP A 85 -17.42 9.95 -16.66
C ASP A 85 -16.30 10.74 -15.97
N GLY A 86 -15.16 10.09 -15.70
CA GLY A 86 -14.06 10.64 -14.92
C GLY A 86 -13.16 11.58 -15.70
N ASN A 87 -12.70 12.63 -15.04
CA ASN A 87 -11.59 13.43 -15.57
C ASN A 87 -10.30 12.62 -15.42
N LYS A 88 -9.63 12.31 -16.53
CA LYS A 88 -8.37 11.58 -16.57
C LYS A 88 -7.16 12.41 -16.09
N THR A 89 -7.39 13.43 -15.27
CA THR A 89 -6.36 14.36 -14.81
C THR A 89 -6.19 14.26 -13.30
N MET A 90 -4.96 13.96 -12.88
CA MET A 90 -4.54 13.92 -11.49
C MET A 90 -3.73 15.17 -11.14
N LEU A 91 -4.08 15.85 -10.04
CA LEU A 91 -3.30 16.95 -9.50
C LEU A 91 -2.23 16.41 -8.54
N ILE A 92 -0.98 16.80 -8.76
CA ILE A 92 0.14 16.41 -7.91
C ILE A 92 0.95 17.63 -7.47
N PRO A 93 1.56 17.62 -6.28
CA PRO A 93 2.45 18.68 -5.86
C PRO A 93 3.67 18.78 -6.79
N LYS A 94 4.14 19.99 -7.06
CA LYS A 94 5.43 20.20 -7.72
C LYS A 94 6.55 19.60 -6.85
N PHE A 95 7.50 18.92 -7.48
CA PHE A 95 8.57 18.18 -6.80
C PHE A 95 8.11 16.95 -6.00
N SER A 96 6.92 16.43 -6.29
CA SER A 96 6.44 15.19 -5.73
C SER A 96 7.17 13.97 -6.33
N TRP A 97 6.92 12.81 -5.77
CA TRP A 97 7.47 11.55 -6.24
C TRP A 97 7.10 11.29 -7.70
N TRP A 98 8.09 11.01 -8.52
CA TRP A 98 7.96 10.80 -9.97
C TRP A 98 6.95 9.69 -10.33
N TYR A 99 6.78 8.72 -9.44
CA TYR A 99 5.92 7.56 -9.65
C TYR A 99 4.44 7.94 -9.83
N TYR A 100 3.96 9.04 -9.25
CA TYR A 100 2.59 9.53 -9.49
C TYR A 100 2.31 9.75 -10.97
N LYS A 101 3.28 10.28 -11.70
CA LYS A 101 3.15 10.46 -13.14
C LYS A 101 3.10 9.12 -13.86
N SER A 102 4.01 8.20 -13.52
CA SER A 102 4.07 6.87 -14.16
C SER A 102 2.78 6.08 -14.00
N ILE A 103 2.18 6.03 -12.82
CA ILE A 103 0.93 5.30 -12.60
C ILE A 103 -0.27 5.94 -13.30
N ALA A 104 -0.29 7.27 -13.47
CA ALA A 104 -1.31 7.93 -14.28
C ALA A 104 -1.13 7.62 -15.78
N ASP A 105 0.09 7.67 -16.28
CA ASP A 105 0.42 7.37 -17.69
C ASP A 105 0.01 5.92 -18.07
N GLU A 106 0.10 4.94 -17.15
CA GLU A 106 -0.29 3.54 -17.36
C GLU A 106 -1.76 3.37 -17.82
N VAL A 107 -2.62 4.29 -17.40
CA VAL A 107 -4.05 4.29 -17.77
C VAL A 107 -4.44 5.43 -18.70
N ASN A 108 -3.48 5.98 -19.42
CA ASN A 108 -3.66 7.16 -20.30
C ASN A 108 -4.24 8.38 -19.57
N GLY A 109 -3.91 8.52 -18.29
CA GLY A 109 -4.22 9.69 -17.49
C GLY A 109 -3.18 10.80 -17.69
N HIS A 110 -3.50 11.98 -17.19
CA HIS A 110 -2.62 13.15 -17.23
C HIS A 110 -2.34 13.66 -15.84
N THR A 111 -1.16 14.24 -15.63
CA THR A 111 -0.84 14.91 -14.37
C THR A 111 -0.70 16.41 -14.59
N LEU A 112 -1.28 17.19 -13.68
CA LEU A 112 -1.04 18.61 -13.54
C LEU A 112 -0.35 18.90 -12.21
N GLN A 113 0.63 19.79 -12.23
CA GLN A 113 1.39 20.14 -11.04
C GLN A 113 0.90 21.46 -10.45
N TYR A 114 0.77 21.50 -9.14
CA TYR A 114 0.53 22.74 -8.38
C TYR A 114 1.73 23.06 -7.48
N PRO A 115 2.05 24.36 -7.28
CA PRO A 115 3.15 24.75 -6.40
C PRO A 115 2.80 24.50 -4.93
N LEU A 116 3.81 24.13 -4.13
CA LEU A 116 3.75 24.18 -2.67
C LEU A 116 4.49 25.47 -2.22
N TYR A 117 3.87 26.27 -1.39
CA TYR A 117 4.42 27.51 -0.82
C TYR A 117 4.78 27.29 0.65
#